data_cc7c8392c34908abf1e3950c12d10f1e
#
_entry.id   cc7c8392c34908abf1e3950c12d10f1e
#
_cell.length_a   1.000
_cell.length_b   1.000
_cell.length_c   1.000
_cell.angle_alpha   90.00
_cell.angle_beta   90.00
_cell.angle_gamma   90.00
#
_symmetry.space_group_name_H-M   'P 1'
#
loop_
_entity.id
_entity.type
_entity.pdbx_description
1 polymer ?
#
loop_
_entity_poly.entity_id
_entity_poly.type
_entity_poly.pdbx_seq_one_letter_code
_entity_poly.pdbx_strand_id
1 'polypeptide(L)'
;MNIGYTKGLTLLLLVRMLSACHSEGKEIEENAIRFESVVVEKTYPVENKKDTTTEGRVLKIHFTYPTEYANRGVLEAVQQQFVRSMLGDTYAQLPIKEAVNKYVEDYGLHLKDRDVSDFEQDTEDRTAVMDFEGEEFDTSDRPSLPEYELLSDSILFNQKDVLCYSVYREYNAGTPSPVRTYTNWVIDLKTGNRVTESEIFNEDYKDDLAKIIVDAIALYNNVDKVADLENIGFYNINEIYPNRNFYVDDIGITYTFNESDIAAGALGATSVRIPYEKVRHLMRHDSPIAHLVF
;
A
#
# COMPACT_ATOMS: atom_id res chain seq x y z
N MET A 1 -21.37 20.31 41.36
CA MET A 1 -22.24 19.55 40.47
C MET A 1 -21.53 19.40 39.16
N ASN A 2 -20.75 18.29 39.01
CA ASN A 2 -19.86 18.04 37.88
C ASN A 2 -20.68 17.27 36.80
N ILE A 3 -20.81 17.90 35.63
CA ILE A 3 -21.39 17.25 34.47
C ILE A 3 -20.23 16.75 33.59
N GLY A 4 -20.00 15.45 33.63
CA GLY A 4 -19.03 14.77 32.78
C GLY A 4 -19.53 14.69 31.34
N TYR A 5 -18.76 15.22 30.39
CA TYR A 5 -18.98 15.02 28.98
C TYR A 5 -18.29 13.74 28.52
N THR A 6 -19.12 12.71 28.29
CA THR A 6 -18.70 11.52 27.52
C THR A 6 -18.65 11.90 26.04
N LYS A 7 -17.44 11.96 25.47
CA LYS A 7 -17.29 12.08 24.02
C LYS A 7 -17.69 10.75 23.37
N GLY A 8 -18.89 10.74 22.79
CA GLY A 8 -19.40 9.63 22.02
C GLY A 8 -18.62 9.44 20.72
N LEU A 9 -18.18 8.22 20.50
CA LEU A 9 -17.59 7.73 19.25
C LEU A 9 -18.69 7.66 18.20
N THR A 10 -18.73 8.61 17.26
CA THR A 10 -19.67 8.56 16.14
C THR A 10 -19.05 7.73 15.01
N LEU A 11 -19.42 6.47 14.93
CA LEU A 11 -19.11 5.59 13.80
C LEU A 11 -20.07 5.96 12.65
N LEU A 12 -19.58 6.70 11.66
CA LEU A 12 -20.35 7.06 10.47
C LEU A 12 -20.22 5.94 9.43
N LEU A 13 -21.21 5.06 9.36
CA LEU A 13 -21.30 4.02 8.32
C LEU A 13 -21.89 4.66 7.06
N LEU A 14 -21.06 4.97 6.06
CA LEU A 14 -21.50 5.47 4.76
C LEU A 14 -21.58 4.30 3.78
N VAL A 15 -22.77 3.76 3.59
CA VAL A 15 -23.07 2.80 2.51
C VAL A 15 -23.31 3.60 1.23
N ARG A 16 -22.36 3.57 0.28
CA ARG A 16 -22.60 4.08 -1.08
C ARG A 16 -22.91 2.92 -2.02
N MET A 17 -24.15 2.86 -2.47
CA MET A 17 -24.51 2.08 -3.66
C MET A 17 -24.03 2.83 -4.91
N LEU A 18 -23.10 2.25 -5.66
CA LEU A 18 -22.71 2.73 -6.97
C LEU A 18 -23.74 2.25 -7.99
N SER A 19 -24.54 3.18 -8.51
CA SER A 19 -25.39 2.95 -9.67
C SER A 19 -24.53 2.99 -10.94
N ALA A 20 -24.44 1.86 -11.64
CA ALA A 20 -23.76 1.76 -12.92
C ALA A 20 -24.57 2.50 -14.01
N CYS A 21 -23.91 3.41 -14.73
CA CYS A 21 -24.42 3.94 -16.00
C CYS A 21 -24.21 2.91 -17.11
N HIS A 22 -25.27 2.52 -17.76
CA HIS A 22 -25.30 1.63 -18.93
C HIS A 22 -24.68 2.33 -20.14
N SER A 23 -23.61 1.77 -20.70
CA SER A 23 -23.17 1.99 -22.08
C SER A 23 -23.17 0.63 -22.78
N GLU A 24 -23.87 0.54 -23.92
CA GLU A 24 -23.93 -0.67 -24.76
C GLU A 24 -22.55 -0.96 -25.39
N GLY A 25 -21.71 -1.67 -24.65
CA GLY A 25 -20.55 -2.40 -25.10
C GLY A 25 -20.62 -3.76 -24.43
N LYS A 26 -20.22 -4.86 -25.09
CA LYS A 26 -20.22 -6.22 -24.52
C LYS A 26 -19.95 -6.16 -23.03
N GLU A 27 -20.97 -6.49 -22.22
CA GLU A 27 -20.82 -6.57 -20.76
C GLU A 27 -19.72 -7.61 -20.48
N ILE A 28 -18.59 -7.11 -20.07
CA ILE A 28 -17.54 -7.95 -19.50
C ILE A 28 -18.05 -8.24 -18.10
N GLU A 29 -18.45 -9.49 -17.87
CA GLU A 29 -19.07 -9.92 -16.62
C GLU A 29 -18.04 -9.80 -15.50
N GLU A 30 -18.27 -8.86 -14.57
CA GLU A 30 -17.49 -8.78 -13.34
C GLU A 30 -17.69 -10.06 -12.52
N ASN A 31 -16.65 -10.46 -11.76
CA ASN A 31 -16.79 -11.56 -10.83
C ASN A 31 -17.90 -11.24 -9.81
N ALA A 32 -18.69 -12.23 -9.46
CA ALA A 32 -19.82 -12.10 -8.54
C ALA A 32 -19.38 -11.97 -7.06
N ILE A 33 -18.31 -11.22 -6.80
CA ILE A 33 -17.81 -10.88 -5.48
C ILE A 33 -18.29 -9.47 -5.09
N ARG A 34 -18.80 -9.31 -3.86
CA ARG A 34 -19.27 -8.03 -3.37
C ARG A 34 -18.33 -7.47 -2.31
N PHE A 35 -18.28 -6.16 -2.23
CA PHE A 35 -17.40 -5.43 -1.33
C PHE A 35 -18.17 -4.48 -0.42
N GLU A 36 -17.64 -4.28 0.77
CA GLU A 36 -17.98 -3.20 1.67
C GLU A 36 -16.71 -2.43 2.02
N SER A 37 -16.88 -1.24 2.59
CA SER A 37 -15.74 -0.44 3.07
C SER A 37 -15.92 -0.06 4.53
N VAL A 38 -14.82 -0.01 5.28
CA VAL A 38 -14.73 0.57 6.60
C VAL A 38 -13.79 1.78 6.55
N VAL A 39 -14.22 2.87 7.18
CA VAL A 39 -13.41 4.09 7.30
C VAL A 39 -13.15 4.36 8.76
N VAL A 40 -11.88 4.55 9.11
CA VAL A 40 -11.44 4.94 10.45
C VAL A 40 -10.61 6.21 10.33
N GLU A 41 -10.91 7.19 11.17
CA GLU A 41 -10.06 8.35 11.40
C GLU A 41 -9.90 8.53 12.90
N LYS A 42 -8.66 8.49 13.38
CA LYS A 42 -8.36 8.59 14.81
C LYS A 42 -7.14 9.48 15.04
N THR A 43 -7.27 10.39 15.99
CA THR A 43 -6.18 11.24 16.45
C THR A 43 -5.74 10.75 17.82
N TYR A 44 -4.42 10.59 17.97
CA TYR A 44 -3.77 10.21 19.23
C TYR A 44 -3.03 11.42 19.79
N PRO A 45 -3.19 11.74 21.08
CA PRO A 45 -2.43 12.81 21.69
C PRO A 45 -0.93 12.47 21.70
N VAL A 46 -0.09 13.48 21.60
CA VAL A 46 1.35 13.33 21.86
C VAL A 46 1.55 13.52 23.36
N GLU A 47 1.97 12.46 24.05
CA GLU A 47 2.29 12.51 25.48
C GLU A 47 3.66 13.19 25.64
N ASN A 48 3.82 14.05 26.66
CA ASN A 48 5.09 14.72 27.06
C ASN A 48 5.60 15.93 26.25
N LYS A 49 4.83 16.53 25.34
CA LYS A 49 5.23 17.83 24.77
C LYS A 49 4.77 18.97 25.69
N LYS A 50 5.72 19.86 26.05
CA LYS A 50 5.44 21.13 26.77
C LYS A 50 4.66 22.11 25.90
N ASP A 51 4.64 21.91 24.61
CA ASP A 51 3.93 22.73 23.62
C ASP A 51 2.55 22.17 23.32
N THR A 52 1.52 22.88 23.71
CA THR A 52 0.11 22.55 23.49
C THR A 52 -0.37 22.77 22.03
N THR A 53 0.50 23.33 21.19
CA THR A 53 0.19 23.63 19.77
C THR A 53 0.43 22.46 18.82
N THR A 54 1.02 21.37 19.29
CA THR A 54 1.30 20.20 18.43
C THR A 54 0.01 19.46 18.10
N GLU A 55 -0.33 19.40 16.83
CA GLU A 55 -1.39 18.52 16.31
C GLU A 55 -1.06 17.07 16.70
N GLY A 56 -2.08 16.34 17.15
CA GLY A 56 -1.93 14.91 17.47
C GLY A 56 -1.57 14.09 16.24
N ARG A 57 -1.08 12.88 16.46
CA ARG A 57 -0.81 11.89 15.40
C ARG A 57 -2.11 11.36 14.83
N VAL A 58 -2.21 11.31 13.52
CA VAL A 58 -3.45 10.91 12.82
C VAL A 58 -3.28 9.57 12.15
N LEU A 59 -4.19 8.65 12.43
CA LEU A 59 -4.36 7.40 11.68
C LEU A 59 -5.64 7.48 10.85
N LYS A 60 -5.53 7.28 9.53
CA LYS A 60 -6.66 7.16 8.62
C LYS A 60 -6.61 5.83 7.90
N ILE A 61 -7.72 5.10 7.93
CA ILE A 61 -7.87 3.82 7.22
C ILE A 61 -9.13 3.92 6.36
N HIS A 62 -8.98 3.68 5.07
CA HIS A 62 -10.07 3.40 4.15
C HIS A 62 -9.85 2.01 3.59
N PHE A 63 -10.58 1.02 4.11
CA PHE A 63 -10.39 -0.38 3.80
C PHE A 63 -11.63 -0.95 3.12
N THR A 64 -11.50 -1.30 1.83
CA THR A 64 -12.50 -2.03 1.04
C THR A 64 -12.19 -3.52 1.14
N TYR A 65 -13.20 -4.34 1.40
CA TYR A 65 -13.02 -5.77 1.60
C TYR A 65 -14.20 -6.59 1.06
N PRO A 66 -13.96 -7.84 0.63
CA PRO A 66 -15.01 -8.70 0.12
C PRO A 66 -15.93 -9.20 1.25
N THR A 67 -17.23 -9.22 0.99
CA THR A 67 -18.26 -9.65 1.95
C THR A 67 -19.09 -10.83 1.49
N GLU A 68 -19.27 -10.97 0.17
CA GLU A 68 -20.07 -12.04 -0.42
C GLU A 68 -19.34 -12.65 -1.63
N TYR A 69 -19.32 -13.96 -1.69
CA TYR A 69 -18.91 -14.77 -2.84
C TYR A 69 -19.55 -16.14 -2.77
N ALA A 70 -19.84 -16.75 -3.92
CA ALA A 70 -20.55 -18.02 -3.97
C ALA A 70 -19.82 -19.16 -3.24
N ASN A 71 -18.50 -19.20 -3.31
CA ASN A 71 -17.66 -20.15 -2.57
C ASN A 71 -17.18 -19.52 -1.26
N ARG A 72 -17.74 -19.97 -0.14
CA ARG A 72 -17.41 -19.44 1.19
C ARG A 72 -15.95 -19.66 1.58
N GLY A 73 -15.36 -20.82 1.25
CA GLY A 73 -13.96 -21.10 1.56
C GLY A 73 -13.00 -20.17 0.82
N VAL A 74 -13.30 -19.86 -0.45
CA VAL A 74 -12.58 -18.88 -1.23
C VAL A 74 -12.76 -17.48 -0.65
N LEU A 75 -13.99 -17.10 -0.28
CA LEU A 75 -14.24 -15.82 0.36
C LEU A 75 -13.39 -15.62 1.63
N GLU A 76 -13.37 -16.61 2.51
CA GLU A 76 -12.57 -16.57 3.74
C GLU A 76 -11.07 -16.43 3.43
N ALA A 77 -10.56 -17.16 2.44
CA ALA A 77 -9.17 -17.05 2.01
C ALA A 77 -8.85 -15.65 1.45
N VAL A 78 -9.73 -15.11 0.59
CA VAL A 78 -9.57 -13.75 0.03
C VAL A 78 -9.62 -12.69 1.14
N GLN A 79 -10.55 -12.80 2.08
CA GLN A 79 -10.61 -11.89 3.24
C GLN A 79 -9.31 -11.88 4.04
N GLN A 80 -8.70 -13.05 4.26
CA GLN A 80 -7.39 -13.14 4.93
C GLN A 80 -6.28 -12.44 4.14
N GLN A 81 -6.29 -12.54 2.78
CA GLN A 81 -5.32 -11.80 1.95
C GLN A 81 -5.53 -10.29 2.08
N PHE A 82 -6.76 -9.82 2.07
CA PHE A 82 -7.09 -8.40 2.23
C PHE A 82 -6.62 -7.86 3.60
N VAL A 83 -6.93 -8.57 4.68
CA VAL A 83 -6.45 -8.19 6.02
C VAL A 83 -4.93 -8.19 6.09
N ARG A 84 -4.28 -9.25 5.57
CA ARG A 84 -2.82 -9.37 5.54
C ARG A 84 -2.16 -8.21 4.80
N SER A 85 -2.67 -7.87 3.63
CA SER A 85 -2.12 -6.81 2.80
C SER A 85 -2.27 -5.42 3.41
N MET A 86 -3.41 -5.17 4.05
CA MET A 86 -3.76 -3.86 4.61
C MET A 86 -3.17 -3.63 5.99
N LEU A 87 -3.28 -4.64 6.88
CA LEU A 87 -2.98 -4.51 8.29
C LEU A 87 -1.77 -5.35 8.75
N GLY A 88 -1.35 -6.33 7.95
CA GLY A 88 -0.22 -7.21 8.24
C GLY A 88 -0.61 -8.62 8.70
N ASP A 89 0.39 -9.50 8.75
CA ASP A 89 0.22 -10.93 9.04
C ASP A 89 -0.39 -11.19 10.42
N THR A 90 -0.07 -10.38 11.41
CA THR A 90 -0.57 -10.50 12.80
C THR A 90 -2.10 -10.50 12.87
N TYR A 91 -2.75 -9.80 11.95
CA TYR A 91 -4.20 -9.61 11.94
C TYR A 91 -4.93 -10.52 10.95
N ALA A 92 -4.20 -11.22 10.07
CA ALA A 92 -4.75 -11.92 8.90
C ALA A 92 -5.78 -13.00 9.23
N GLN A 93 -5.76 -13.57 10.44
CA GLN A 93 -6.68 -14.62 10.88
C GLN A 93 -7.91 -14.07 11.62
N LEU A 94 -7.97 -12.77 11.88
CA LEU A 94 -9.09 -12.14 12.58
C LEU A 94 -10.22 -11.81 11.59
N PRO A 95 -11.48 -11.84 12.03
CA PRO A 95 -12.56 -11.22 11.28
C PRO A 95 -12.25 -9.76 10.97
N ILE A 96 -12.60 -9.27 9.79
CA ILE A 96 -12.15 -7.98 9.27
C ILE A 96 -12.37 -6.81 10.23
N LYS A 97 -13.57 -6.69 10.81
CA LYS A 97 -13.88 -5.61 11.77
C LYS A 97 -13.06 -5.71 13.06
N GLU A 98 -12.80 -6.93 13.51
CA GLU A 98 -11.94 -7.19 14.67
C GLU A 98 -10.48 -6.87 14.36
N ALA A 99 -9.99 -7.26 13.17
CA ALA A 99 -8.66 -6.94 12.67
C ALA A 99 -8.42 -5.42 12.64
N VAL A 100 -9.36 -4.65 12.08
CA VAL A 100 -9.28 -3.18 12.04
C VAL A 100 -9.26 -2.58 13.45
N ASN A 101 -10.16 -3.02 14.34
CA ASN A 101 -10.21 -2.51 15.70
C ASN A 101 -8.91 -2.80 16.47
N LYS A 102 -8.39 -4.02 16.32
CA LYS A 102 -7.14 -4.45 16.95
C LYS A 102 -5.94 -3.66 16.42
N TYR A 103 -5.87 -3.46 15.10
CA TYR A 103 -4.82 -2.63 14.50
C TYR A 103 -4.84 -1.19 15.05
N VAL A 104 -6.01 -0.57 15.13
CA VAL A 104 -6.19 0.79 15.66
C VAL A 104 -5.78 0.88 17.14
N GLU A 105 -6.06 -0.15 17.93
CA GLU A 105 -5.66 -0.24 19.33
C GLU A 105 -4.14 -0.39 19.47
N ASP A 106 -3.56 -1.35 18.74
CA ASP A 106 -2.12 -1.64 18.77
C ASP A 106 -1.31 -0.45 18.25
N TYR A 107 -1.79 0.24 17.22
CA TYR A 107 -1.17 1.47 16.73
C TYR A 107 -1.05 2.53 17.85
N GLY A 108 -2.11 2.72 18.63
CA GLY A 108 -2.09 3.64 19.77
C GLY A 108 -1.14 3.22 20.88
N LEU A 109 -0.97 1.93 21.12
CA LEU A 109 -0.02 1.39 22.09
C LEU A 109 1.43 1.64 21.64
N HIS A 110 1.75 1.34 20.37
CA HIS A 110 3.07 1.59 19.80
C HIS A 110 3.48 3.07 19.83
N LEU A 111 2.52 3.99 19.63
CA LEU A 111 2.79 5.41 19.76
C LEU A 111 3.19 5.79 21.17
N LYS A 112 2.52 5.25 22.19
CA LYS A 112 2.85 5.50 23.59
C LYS A 112 4.23 4.96 23.98
N ASP A 113 4.53 3.72 23.55
CA ASP A 113 5.83 3.09 23.80
C ASP A 113 6.96 3.93 23.18
N ARG A 114 6.75 4.45 21.96
CA ARG A 114 7.69 5.36 21.30
C ARG A 114 7.87 6.66 22.08
N ASP A 115 6.80 7.30 22.53
CA ASP A 115 6.88 8.54 23.31
C ASP A 115 7.69 8.36 24.59
N VAL A 116 7.54 7.22 25.27
CA VAL A 116 8.33 6.89 26.47
C VAL A 116 9.80 6.71 26.11
N SER A 117 10.10 5.95 25.05
CA SER A 117 11.46 5.71 24.59
C SER A 117 12.17 7.00 24.16
N ASP A 118 11.50 7.85 23.38
CA ASP A 118 12.03 9.13 22.92
C ASP A 118 12.30 10.08 24.11
N PHE A 119 11.42 10.06 25.12
CA PHE A 119 11.62 10.84 26.35
C PHE A 119 12.81 10.34 27.18
N GLU A 120 12.98 9.03 27.32
CA GLU A 120 14.12 8.44 28.04
C GLU A 120 15.43 8.78 27.34
N GLN A 121 15.50 8.67 26.02
CA GLN A 121 16.68 9.00 25.22
C GLN A 121 17.01 10.50 25.29
N ASP A 122 16.02 11.39 25.15
CA ASP A 122 16.23 12.87 25.31
C ASP A 122 16.74 13.24 26.71
N THR A 123 16.31 12.49 27.73
CA THR A 123 16.76 12.68 29.11
C THR A 123 18.20 12.21 29.30
N GLU A 124 18.59 11.08 28.72
CA GLU A 124 19.96 10.55 28.75
C GLU A 124 20.93 11.47 27.97
N ASP A 125 20.55 11.91 26.77
CA ASP A 125 21.33 12.79 25.92
C ASP A 125 21.56 14.17 26.62
N ARG A 126 20.54 14.73 27.29
CA ARG A 126 20.68 15.95 28.07
C ARG A 126 21.62 15.78 29.28
N THR A 127 21.61 14.60 29.88
CA THR A 127 22.51 14.30 31.01
C THR A 127 23.96 14.16 30.54
N ALA A 128 24.16 13.62 29.34
CA ALA A 128 25.47 13.45 28.72
C ALA A 128 26.08 14.78 28.21
N VAL A 129 25.22 15.73 27.76
CA VAL A 129 25.64 17.04 27.21
C VAL A 129 25.97 18.07 28.27
N MET A 130 25.52 17.86 29.52
CA MET A 130 25.90 18.77 30.64
C MET A 130 27.40 18.81 30.97
N ASP A 131 28.20 17.88 30.39
CA ASP A 131 29.65 17.85 30.55
C ASP A 131 30.45 18.60 29.45
N PHE A 132 29.78 19.18 28.45
CA PHE A 132 30.40 19.96 27.38
C PHE A 132 29.85 21.41 27.38
N GLU A 133 30.66 22.37 27.82
CA GLU A 133 30.42 23.79 27.57
C GLU A 133 30.55 24.10 26.06
N GLY A 134 29.45 24.05 25.35
CA GLY A 134 29.34 24.46 23.95
C GLY A 134 27.91 24.92 23.65
N GLU A 135 27.80 26.05 22.93
CA GLU A 135 26.57 26.77 22.60
C GLU A 135 25.34 25.87 22.39
N GLU A 136 24.30 26.09 23.22
CA GLU A 136 22.98 25.45 23.02
C GLU A 136 22.46 25.77 21.62
N PHE A 137 22.47 24.79 20.73
CA PHE A 137 21.66 24.86 19.53
C PHE A 137 20.21 24.70 19.95
N ASP A 138 19.50 25.83 20.10
CA ASP A 138 18.08 25.85 20.38
C ASP A 138 17.30 25.20 19.19
N THR A 139 16.93 23.94 19.36
CA THR A 139 16.09 23.20 18.41
C THR A 139 14.60 23.50 18.62
N SER A 140 14.23 24.35 19.58
CA SER A 140 12.84 24.66 19.96
C SER A 140 12.06 25.43 18.88
N ASP A 141 12.74 26.07 17.92
CA ASP A 141 12.13 26.90 16.87
C ASP A 141 11.79 26.13 15.57
N ARG A 142 12.01 24.80 15.49
CA ARG A 142 11.58 24.05 14.32
C ARG A 142 10.08 23.76 14.43
N PRO A 143 9.26 24.19 13.43
CA PRO A 143 7.85 23.87 13.44
C PRO A 143 7.67 22.34 13.46
N SER A 144 6.89 21.86 14.41
CA SER A 144 6.52 20.45 14.45
C SER A 144 5.71 20.10 13.21
N LEU A 145 6.24 19.24 12.36
CA LEU A 145 5.52 18.73 11.19
C LEU A 145 4.49 17.67 11.62
N PRO A 146 3.37 17.54 10.90
CA PRO A 146 2.33 16.58 11.26
C PRO A 146 2.84 15.14 11.16
N GLU A 147 2.50 14.32 12.15
CA GLU A 147 2.73 12.89 12.13
C GLU A 147 1.44 12.18 11.77
N TYR A 148 1.48 11.31 10.75
CA TYR A 148 0.28 10.59 10.34
C TYR A 148 0.59 9.29 9.60
N GLU A 149 -0.40 8.41 9.57
CA GLU A 149 -0.43 7.23 8.70
C GLU A 149 -1.77 7.16 7.98
N LEU A 150 -1.71 7.00 6.66
CA LEU A 150 -2.85 6.79 5.78
C LEU A 150 -2.74 5.41 5.15
N LEU A 151 -3.79 4.62 5.30
CA LEU A 151 -3.96 3.31 4.67
C LEU A 151 -5.19 3.37 3.79
N SER A 152 -5.04 3.04 2.52
CA SER A 152 -6.19 2.89 1.62
C SER A 152 -5.95 1.80 0.60
N ASP A 153 -7.01 1.36 -0.07
CA ASP A 153 -6.95 0.38 -1.12
C ASP A 153 -7.81 0.76 -2.32
N SER A 154 -7.56 0.08 -3.42
CA SER A 154 -8.33 0.23 -4.66
C SER A 154 -8.44 -1.11 -5.37
N ILE A 155 -9.64 -1.47 -5.83
CA ILE A 155 -9.84 -2.61 -6.72
C ILE A 155 -9.41 -2.17 -8.13
N LEU A 156 -8.43 -2.89 -8.71
CA LEU A 156 -7.84 -2.57 -10.01
C LEU A 156 -8.45 -3.41 -11.14
N PHE A 157 -8.77 -4.68 -10.86
CA PHE A 157 -9.36 -5.61 -11.81
C PHE A 157 -10.21 -6.63 -11.07
N ASN A 158 -11.41 -6.93 -11.57
CA ASN A 158 -12.35 -7.89 -10.95
C ASN A 158 -13.16 -8.61 -12.02
N GLN A 159 -12.51 -9.45 -12.81
CA GLN A 159 -13.12 -10.16 -13.92
C GLN A 159 -12.46 -11.53 -14.15
N LYS A 160 -13.16 -12.44 -14.82
CA LYS A 160 -12.58 -13.71 -15.30
C LYS A 160 -11.87 -14.49 -14.19
N ASP A 161 -12.49 -14.62 -13.02
CA ASP A 161 -11.92 -15.31 -11.84
C ASP A 161 -10.60 -14.73 -11.32
N VAL A 162 -10.23 -13.53 -11.74
CA VAL A 162 -9.05 -12.80 -11.24
C VAL A 162 -9.50 -11.54 -10.53
N LEU A 163 -8.95 -11.31 -9.35
CA LEU A 163 -9.14 -10.09 -8.58
C LEU A 163 -7.79 -9.44 -8.33
N CYS A 164 -7.63 -8.18 -8.76
CA CYS A 164 -6.44 -7.39 -8.45
C CYS A 164 -6.82 -6.17 -7.62
N TYR A 165 -6.02 -5.88 -6.62
CA TYR A 165 -6.16 -4.67 -5.82
C TYR A 165 -4.79 -4.14 -5.42
N SER A 166 -4.76 -2.85 -5.10
CA SER A 166 -3.58 -2.14 -4.61
C SER A 166 -3.84 -1.61 -3.23
N VAL A 167 -2.88 -1.76 -2.33
CA VAL A 167 -2.84 -1.09 -1.03
C VAL A 167 -1.88 0.09 -1.12
N TYR A 168 -2.37 1.26 -0.77
CA TYR A 168 -1.59 2.47 -0.62
C TYR A 168 -1.35 2.76 0.85
N ARG A 169 -0.11 3.00 1.21
CA ARG A 169 0.28 3.50 2.52
C ARG A 169 1.09 4.77 2.37
N GLU A 170 0.73 5.78 3.13
CA GLU A 170 1.51 7.00 3.31
C GLU A 170 1.78 7.20 4.79
N TYR A 171 3.04 7.39 5.13
CA TYR A 171 3.48 7.56 6.51
C TYR A 171 4.38 8.79 6.61
N ASN A 172 4.11 9.64 7.59
CA ASN A 172 4.96 10.76 7.95
C ASN A 172 5.25 10.74 9.46
N ALA A 173 6.54 10.66 9.80
CA ALA A 173 7.04 10.71 11.16
C ALA A 173 7.45 12.12 11.59
N GLY A 174 6.77 13.16 11.10
CA GLY A 174 7.18 14.55 11.36
C GLY A 174 8.35 14.99 10.47
N THR A 175 8.54 14.37 9.32
CA THR A 175 9.61 14.71 8.35
C THR A 175 9.07 15.60 7.22
N PRO A 176 9.95 16.35 6.50
CA PRO A 176 9.51 17.19 5.37
C PRO A 176 8.84 16.43 4.22
N SER A 177 9.15 15.14 4.07
CA SER A 177 8.58 14.30 3.00
C SER A 177 8.03 13.01 3.59
N PRO A 178 6.76 12.66 3.35
CA PRO A 178 6.21 11.38 3.73
C PRO A 178 6.80 10.25 2.88
N VAL A 179 6.77 9.05 3.41
CA VAL A 179 7.06 7.81 2.68
C VAL A 179 5.76 7.27 2.10
N ARG A 180 5.75 6.97 0.80
CA ARG A 180 4.60 6.43 0.07
C ARG A 180 4.92 5.09 -0.54
N THR A 181 4.03 4.14 -0.35
CA THR A 181 4.18 2.80 -0.93
C THR A 181 2.87 2.32 -1.54
N TYR A 182 3.01 1.61 -2.66
CA TYR A 182 1.95 0.87 -3.32
C TYR A 182 2.33 -0.61 -3.30
N THR A 183 1.42 -1.46 -2.86
CA THR A 183 1.59 -2.91 -2.89
C THR A 183 0.43 -3.53 -3.63
N ASN A 184 0.73 -4.19 -4.75
CA ASN A 184 -0.27 -4.81 -5.61
C ASN A 184 -0.44 -6.28 -5.30
N TRP A 185 -1.65 -6.75 -5.45
CA TRP A 185 -2.05 -8.12 -5.18
C TRP A 185 -2.88 -8.67 -6.33
N VAL A 186 -2.55 -9.88 -6.74
CA VAL A 186 -3.32 -10.66 -7.71
C VAL A 186 -3.84 -11.88 -7.00
N ILE A 187 -5.14 -12.10 -7.03
CA ILE A 187 -5.82 -13.23 -6.39
C ILE A 187 -6.53 -14.07 -7.45
N ASP A 188 -6.30 -15.36 -7.43
CA ASP A 188 -7.08 -16.34 -8.16
C ASP A 188 -8.38 -16.64 -7.38
N LEU A 189 -9.52 -16.26 -7.89
CA LEU A 189 -10.82 -16.46 -7.24
C LEU A 189 -11.33 -17.92 -7.31
N LYS A 190 -10.62 -18.81 -8.02
CA LYS A 190 -10.90 -20.26 -7.96
C LYS A 190 -10.40 -20.88 -6.66
N THR A 191 -9.28 -20.33 -6.13
CA THR A 191 -8.61 -20.88 -4.95
C THR A 191 -8.61 -19.91 -3.74
N GLY A 192 -8.73 -18.62 -3.99
CA GLY A 192 -8.56 -17.56 -2.98
C GLY A 192 -7.10 -17.24 -2.67
N ASN A 193 -6.15 -17.84 -3.40
CA ASN A 193 -4.73 -17.66 -3.15
C ASN A 193 -4.16 -16.46 -3.94
N ARG A 194 -3.10 -15.86 -3.38
CA ARG A 194 -2.30 -14.88 -4.10
C ARG A 194 -1.56 -15.57 -5.26
N VAL A 195 -1.61 -14.97 -6.43
CA VAL A 195 -0.83 -15.37 -7.60
C VAL A 195 0.54 -14.70 -7.56
N THR A 196 1.59 -15.50 -7.71
CA THR A 196 2.99 -15.07 -7.67
C THR A 196 3.63 -15.08 -9.06
N GLU A 197 4.75 -14.36 -9.24
CA GLU A 197 5.50 -14.38 -10.50
C GLU A 197 5.91 -15.79 -10.92
N SER A 198 6.33 -16.64 -9.99
CA SER A 198 6.75 -18.03 -10.26
C SER A 198 5.61 -18.94 -10.72
N GLU A 199 4.36 -18.56 -10.47
CA GLU A 199 3.19 -19.27 -11.00
C GLU A 199 2.77 -18.75 -12.38
N ILE A 200 3.20 -17.53 -12.73
CA ILE A 200 2.92 -16.90 -14.02
C ILE A 200 3.98 -17.27 -15.07
N PHE A 201 5.24 -17.21 -14.69
CA PHE A 201 6.37 -17.31 -15.62
C PHE A 201 7.08 -18.66 -15.55
N ASN A 202 7.70 -19.06 -16.65
CA ASN A 202 8.58 -20.21 -16.74
C ASN A 202 9.82 -20.01 -15.84
N GLU A 203 10.61 -21.07 -15.65
CA GLU A 203 11.94 -20.94 -15.02
C GLU A 203 12.81 -19.99 -15.87
N ASP A 204 13.76 -19.30 -15.19
CA ASP A 204 14.73 -18.38 -15.81
C ASP A 204 14.14 -17.12 -16.50
N TYR A 205 12.86 -16.78 -16.24
CA TYR A 205 12.19 -15.60 -16.84
C TYR A 205 12.82 -14.25 -16.49
N LYS A 206 13.55 -14.14 -15.38
CA LYS A 206 13.87 -12.86 -14.72
C LYS A 206 14.67 -11.91 -15.58
N ASP A 207 15.72 -12.40 -16.23
CA ASP A 207 16.62 -11.54 -17.04
C ASP A 207 15.93 -11.03 -18.29
N ASP A 208 15.11 -11.85 -18.95
CA ASP A 208 14.37 -11.41 -20.13
C ASP A 208 13.20 -10.49 -19.75
N LEU A 209 12.51 -10.78 -18.63
CA LEU A 209 11.46 -9.90 -18.14
C LEU A 209 12.04 -8.55 -17.66
N ALA A 210 13.23 -8.53 -17.05
CA ALA A 210 13.93 -7.30 -16.67
C ALA A 210 14.18 -6.39 -17.87
N LYS A 211 14.69 -6.94 -18.99
CA LYS A 211 14.87 -6.19 -20.24
C LYS A 211 13.55 -5.61 -20.77
N ILE A 212 12.50 -6.43 -20.78
CA ILE A 212 11.16 -6.00 -21.21
C ILE A 212 10.61 -4.87 -20.34
N ILE A 213 10.81 -4.96 -19.00
CA ILE A 213 10.41 -3.90 -18.07
C ILE A 213 11.14 -2.61 -18.37
N VAL A 214 12.47 -2.66 -18.54
CA VAL A 214 13.30 -1.47 -18.80
C VAL A 214 12.94 -0.84 -20.15
N ASP A 215 12.75 -1.64 -21.19
CA ASP A 215 12.30 -1.16 -22.50
C ASP A 215 10.91 -0.50 -22.40
N ALA A 216 10.00 -1.06 -21.61
CA ALA A 216 8.68 -0.50 -21.40
C ALA A 216 8.75 0.83 -20.61
N ILE A 217 9.65 0.95 -19.62
CA ILE A 217 9.91 2.22 -18.91
C ILE A 217 10.40 3.28 -19.88
N ALA A 218 11.36 2.95 -20.75
CA ALA A 218 11.90 3.87 -21.76
C ALA A 218 10.80 4.35 -22.72
N LEU A 219 10.00 3.42 -23.23
CA LEU A 219 8.87 3.73 -24.11
C LEU A 219 7.83 4.64 -23.44
N TYR A 220 7.47 4.33 -22.19
CA TYR A 220 6.50 5.12 -21.43
C TYR A 220 6.97 6.57 -21.20
N ASN A 221 8.27 6.75 -21.01
CA ASN A 221 8.90 8.06 -20.81
C ASN A 221 9.31 8.76 -22.13
N ASN A 222 8.97 8.19 -23.30
CA ASN A 222 9.35 8.70 -24.62
C ASN A 222 10.86 8.89 -24.78
N VAL A 223 11.64 7.94 -24.30
CA VAL A 223 13.09 7.91 -24.39
C VAL A 223 13.50 6.89 -25.44
N ASP A 224 14.32 7.33 -26.43
CA ASP A 224 14.73 6.48 -27.56
C ASP A 224 15.70 5.37 -27.17
N LYS A 225 16.54 5.63 -26.17
CA LYS A 225 17.56 4.68 -25.70
C LYS A 225 17.42 4.47 -24.20
N VAL A 226 17.44 3.24 -23.77
CA VAL A 226 17.41 2.86 -22.36
C VAL A 226 18.43 3.66 -21.51
N ALA A 227 19.65 3.86 -22.02
CA ALA A 227 20.68 4.62 -21.31
C ALA A 227 20.28 6.09 -21.04
N ASP A 228 19.39 6.67 -21.85
CA ASP A 228 18.94 8.06 -21.66
C ASP A 228 17.94 8.20 -20.50
N LEU A 229 17.45 7.09 -19.91
CA LEU A 229 16.65 7.12 -18.69
C LEU A 229 17.39 7.77 -17.50
N GLU A 230 18.72 7.64 -17.45
CA GLU A 230 19.53 8.31 -16.42
C GLU A 230 19.43 9.83 -16.51
N ASN A 231 19.28 10.39 -17.72
CA ASN A 231 19.16 11.84 -17.94
C ASN A 231 17.85 12.42 -17.36
N ILE A 232 16.85 11.58 -17.13
CA ILE A 232 15.55 11.98 -16.59
C ILE A 232 15.32 11.52 -15.16
N GLY A 233 16.37 11.02 -14.48
CA GLY A 233 16.37 10.75 -13.05
C GLY A 233 16.17 9.29 -12.65
N PHE A 234 16.17 8.35 -13.60
CA PHE A 234 16.30 6.92 -13.28
C PHE A 234 17.75 6.59 -12.95
N TYR A 235 17.97 5.56 -12.17
CA TYR A 235 19.32 5.11 -11.79
C TYR A 235 19.39 3.57 -11.72
N ASN A 236 20.60 3.02 -11.73
CA ASN A 236 20.85 1.58 -11.64
C ASN A 236 20.04 0.78 -12.66
N ILE A 237 19.92 1.28 -13.90
CA ILE A 237 19.03 0.72 -14.93
C ILE A 237 19.28 -0.76 -15.17
N ASN A 238 20.54 -1.19 -15.09
CA ASN A 238 20.95 -2.59 -15.27
C ASN A 238 20.56 -3.49 -14.04
N GLU A 239 20.11 -2.90 -12.94
CA GLU A 239 19.69 -3.58 -11.72
C GLU A 239 18.16 -3.57 -11.56
N ILE A 240 17.43 -3.07 -12.55
CA ILE A 240 15.96 -3.09 -12.55
C ILE A 240 15.49 -4.49 -12.91
N TYR A 241 14.92 -5.18 -11.92
CA TYR A 241 14.37 -6.53 -12.05
C TYR A 241 12.90 -6.59 -11.66
N PRO A 242 12.19 -7.66 -12.05
CA PRO A 242 10.84 -7.93 -11.53
C PRO A 242 10.85 -7.94 -10.00
N ASN A 243 10.00 -7.10 -9.41
CA ASN A 243 10.02 -6.83 -7.95
C ASN A 243 8.86 -7.47 -7.19
N ARG A 244 8.07 -8.36 -7.84
CA ARG A 244 6.87 -9.01 -7.29
C ARG A 244 5.73 -8.06 -6.92
N ASN A 245 5.86 -6.78 -7.26
CA ASN A 245 4.84 -5.77 -7.04
C ASN A 245 4.13 -5.46 -8.35
N PHE A 246 3.16 -6.28 -8.72
CA PHE A 246 2.45 -6.22 -9.98
C PHE A 246 0.96 -6.50 -9.81
N TYR A 247 0.20 -6.07 -10.81
CA TYR A 247 -1.17 -6.51 -11.04
C TYR A 247 -1.39 -6.85 -12.51
N VAL A 248 -2.53 -7.48 -12.82
CA VAL A 248 -2.89 -7.87 -14.18
C VAL A 248 -4.28 -7.36 -14.53
N ASP A 249 -4.52 -7.17 -15.82
CA ASP A 249 -5.84 -6.90 -16.39
C ASP A 249 -6.03 -7.71 -17.68
N ASP A 250 -6.99 -7.36 -18.50
CA ASP A 250 -7.26 -8.01 -19.79
C ASP A 250 -6.26 -7.65 -20.90
N ILE A 251 -5.37 -6.69 -20.64
CA ILE A 251 -4.40 -6.16 -21.62
C ILE A 251 -2.98 -6.67 -21.33
N GLY A 252 -2.59 -6.74 -20.05
CA GLY A 252 -1.21 -7.04 -19.69
C GLY A 252 -0.93 -7.12 -18.20
N ILE A 253 0.36 -7.06 -17.89
CA ILE A 253 0.90 -7.04 -16.53
C ILE A 253 1.47 -5.65 -16.27
N THR A 254 1.09 -5.04 -15.15
CA THR A 254 1.64 -3.75 -14.71
C THR A 254 2.53 -3.96 -13.48
N TYR A 255 3.80 -3.59 -13.60
CA TYR A 255 4.73 -3.53 -12.48
C TYR A 255 4.74 -2.15 -11.86
N THR A 256 4.81 -2.10 -10.53
CA THR A 256 4.92 -0.85 -9.77
C THR A 256 6.22 -0.86 -8.96
N PHE A 257 7.04 0.17 -9.16
CA PHE A 257 8.23 0.48 -8.37
C PHE A 257 7.90 1.69 -7.50
N ASN A 258 8.11 1.59 -6.21
CA ASN A 258 7.81 2.67 -5.28
C ASN A 258 8.79 3.83 -5.41
N GLU A 259 8.51 4.93 -4.72
CA GLU A 259 9.41 6.08 -4.67
C GLU A 259 10.82 5.65 -4.28
N SER A 260 11.81 6.11 -5.01
CA SER A 260 13.24 5.81 -4.79
C SER A 260 13.64 4.33 -5.01
N ASP A 261 12.79 3.48 -5.57
CA ASP A 261 13.21 2.12 -5.94
C ASP A 261 14.16 2.12 -7.15
N ILE A 262 13.80 2.87 -8.20
CA ILE A 262 14.51 2.87 -9.49
C ILE A 262 14.76 4.28 -10.07
N ALA A 263 14.20 5.30 -9.43
CA ALA A 263 14.28 6.69 -9.89
C ALA A 263 14.31 7.65 -8.70
N ALA A 264 14.71 8.89 -8.93
CA ALA A 264 14.68 9.93 -7.90
C ALA A 264 13.29 10.09 -7.29
N GLY A 265 13.19 10.21 -5.97
CA GLY A 265 11.90 10.27 -5.25
C GLY A 265 10.96 11.37 -5.76
N ALA A 266 11.50 12.45 -6.31
CA ALA A 266 10.70 13.52 -6.92
C ALA A 266 9.87 13.08 -8.15
N LEU A 267 10.20 11.95 -8.77
CA LEU A 267 9.42 11.35 -9.86
C LEU A 267 8.23 10.53 -9.34
N GLY A 268 8.18 10.24 -8.04
CA GLY A 268 7.17 9.40 -7.43
C GLY A 268 7.32 7.92 -7.78
N ALA A 269 6.26 7.15 -7.52
CA ALA A 269 6.24 5.73 -7.90
C ALA A 269 6.11 5.57 -9.42
N THR A 270 6.86 4.62 -9.98
CA THR A 270 6.84 4.28 -11.40
C THR A 270 5.99 3.04 -11.63
N SER A 271 4.91 3.18 -12.41
CA SER A 271 4.10 2.02 -12.85
C SER A 271 4.23 1.85 -14.35
N VAL A 272 4.57 0.65 -14.79
CA VAL A 272 4.76 0.32 -16.20
C VAL A 272 3.93 -0.89 -16.61
N ARG A 273 3.08 -0.68 -17.62
CA ARG A 273 2.26 -1.75 -18.20
C ARG A 273 3.00 -2.43 -19.34
N ILE A 274 3.00 -3.75 -19.32
CA ILE A 274 3.59 -4.62 -20.34
C ILE A 274 2.47 -5.43 -20.96
N PRO A 275 2.14 -5.22 -22.25
CA PRO A 275 1.13 -6.02 -22.95
C PRO A 275 1.49 -7.52 -22.95
N TYR A 276 0.49 -8.39 -22.86
CA TYR A 276 0.72 -9.85 -22.84
C TYR A 276 1.52 -10.34 -24.05
N GLU A 277 1.35 -9.74 -25.21
CA GLU A 277 2.09 -10.09 -26.43
C GLU A 277 3.62 -9.99 -26.28
N LYS A 278 4.10 -9.11 -25.37
CA LYS A 278 5.53 -8.92 -25.09
C LYS A 278 6.11 -9.99 -24.17
N VAL A 279 5.29 -10.55 -23.27
CA VAL A 279 5.73 -11.48 -22.21
C VAL A 279 5.19 -12.90 -22.39
N ARG A 280 4.25 -13.12 -23.33
CA ARG A 280 3.58 -14.40 -23.57
C ARG A 280 4.53 -15.59 -23.69
N HIS A 281 5.67 -15.40 -24.34
CA HIS A 281 6.68 -16.44 -24.54
C HIS A 281 7.42 -16.83 -23.24
N LEU A 282 7.35 -15.99 -22.20
CA LEU A 282 7.88 -16.26 -20.87
C LEU A 282 6.83 -16.89 -19.94
N MET A 283 5.55 -16.89 -20.35
CA MET A 283 4.46 -17.28 -19.47
C MET A 283 4.16 -18.78 -19.55
N ARG A 284 3.73 -19.33 -18.45
CA ARG A 284 3.29 -20.71 -18.31
C ARG A 284 1.88 -20.88 -18.84
N HIS A 285 1.62 -21.93 -19.60
CA HIS A 285 0.28 -22.26 -20.08
C HIS A 285 -0.67 -22.77 -18.97
N ASP A 286 -0.12 -23.25 -17.87
CA ASP A 286 -0.86 -23.72 -16.69
C ASP A 286 -0.93 -22.65 -15.56
N SER A 287 -0.54 -21.42 -15.85
CA SER A 287 -0.65 -20.29 -14.94
C SER A 287 -2.10 -20.03 -14.51
N PRO A 288 -2.35 -19.60 -13.26
CA PRO A 288 -3.69 -19.17 -12.82
C PRO A 288 -4.33 -18.09 -13.69
N ILE A 289 -3.52 -17.28 -14.39
CA ILE A 289 -3.98 -16.22 -15.28
C ILE A 289 -3.84 -16.56 -16.77
N ALA A 290 -3.52 -17.81 -17.13
CA ALA A 290 -3.29 -18.22 -18.52
C ALA A 290 -4.48 -17.89 -19.45
N HIS A 291 -5.70 -17.98 -18.95
CA HIS A 291 -6.94 -17.67 -19.65
C HIS A 291 -7.15 -16.17 -19.98
N LEU A 292 -6.33 -15.27 -19.42
CA LEU A 292 -6.28 -13.87 -19.85
C LEU A 292 -5.38 -13.68 -21.07
N VAL A 293 -4.49 -14.65 -21.36
CA VAL A 293 -3.36 -14.53 -22.30
C VAL A 293 -3.52 -15.40 -23.53
N PHE A 294 -4.02 -16.63 -23.33
CA PHE A 294 -4.16 -17.69 -24.33
C PHE A 294 -5.63 -17.97 -24.61
#